data_46b00304802ea7bddc5319df586a6937
#
_entry.id   46b00304802ea7bddc5319df586a6937
#
_cell.length_a   1.000
_cell.length_b   1.000
_cell.length_c   1.000
_cell.angle_alpha   90.00
_cell.angle_beta   90.00
_cell.angle_gamma   90.00
#
_symmetry.space_group_name_H-M   'P 1'
#
loop_
_entity.id
_entity.type
_entity.pdbx_description
1 polymer ?
#
loop_
_entity_poly.entity_id
_entity_poly.type
_entity_poly.pdbx_seq_one_letter_code
_entity_poly.pdbx_strand_id
1 'polypeptide(L)'
;MNTKIGIFLFGLCLSPPSFATVGGPQNIEVLGYEVKDQKLYLLRHYLDGRGRLPQLYYYNFKSKTPNQLVQVNSLYINPKTKKIDYDQDSKKFDQEIAKIKKRLIPVISLPKQNIQLKVLKTSKGTSPAWHDPKQKVPKWTYQYQIQSGRYKSPIQQAVSYKQDLRLNKIYKIPKQDKLLVTVKYLGIPFETGYHIEDPALLSR
;
A
#
# COMPACT_ATOMS: atom_id res chain seq x y z
N MET A 1 -64.57 29.83 25.34
CA MET A 1 -63.51 30.04 24.31
C MET A 1 -62.33 29.21 24.78
N ASN A 2 -62.21 27.96 24.26
CA ASN A 2 -61.16 26.99 24.66
C ASN A 2 -60.06 26.92 23.58
N THR A 3 -58.90 27.51 23.86
CA THR A 3 -57.77 27.50 22.98
C THR A 3 -56.95 26.23 23.28
N LYS A 4 -56.96 25.26 22.37
CA LYS A 4 -56.09 24.06 22.40
C LYS A 4 -54.72 24.41 21.84
N ILE A 5 -53.69 24.40 22.71
CA ILE A 5 -52.27 24.53 22.33
C ILE A 5 -51.78 23.15 21.89
N GLY A 6 -51.53 23.00 20.59
CA GLY A 6 -50.90 21.82 20.02
C GLY A 6 -49.38 21.87 20.23
N ILE A 7 -48.85 20.96 21.03
CA ILE A 7 -47.39 20.77 21.18
C ILE A 7 -46.89 19.97 19.99
N PHE A 8 -46.15 20.63 19.09
CA PHE A 8 -45.44 19.96 17.97
C PHE A 8 -44.10 19.41 18.51
N LEU A 9 -44.06 18.09 18.74
CA LEU A 9 -42.84 17.39 19.12
C LEU A 9 -41.97 17.26 17.87
N PHE A 10 -40.92 18.11 17.78
CA PHE A 10 -39.90 18.01 16.76
C PHE A 10 -38.96 16.84 17.16
N GLY A 11 -39.18 15.66 16.58
CA GLY A 11 -38.31 14.51 16.75
C GLY A 11 -36.94 14.77 16.09
N LEU A 12 -35.94 15.13 16.89
CA LEU A 12 -34.54 15.16 16.44
C LEU A 12 -34.09 13.71 16.12
N CYS A 13 -34.08 13.32 14.86
CA CYS A 13 -33.41 12.11 14.40
C CYS A 13 -31.91 12.30 14.58
N LEU A 14 -31.38 11.86 15.73
CA LEU A 14 -29.95 11.67 15.93
C LEU A 14 -29.51 10.48 15.06
N SER A 15 -29.09 10.75 13.82
CA SER A 15 -28.40 9.76 13.01
C SER A 15 -27.10 9.38 13.74
N PRO A 16 -26.86 8.10 14.05
CA PRO A 16 -25.57 7.70 14.61
C PRO A 16 -24.46 8.08 13.63
N PRO A 17 -23.30 8.60 14.10
CA PRO A 17 -22.18 8.88 13.23
C PRO A 17 -21.79 7.57 12.55
N SER A 18 -21.98 7.49 11.24
CA SER A 18 -21.45 6.40 10.43
C SER A 18 -19.94 6.53 10.44
N PHE A 19 -19.26 5.71 11.24
CA PHE A 19 -17.81 5.57 11.14
C PHE A 19 -17.51 4.94 9.78
N ALA A 20 -17.09 5.77 8.84
CA ALA A 20 -16.59 5.30 7.56
C ALA A 20 -15.45 4.30 7.84
N THR A 21 -15.54 3.10 7.29
CA THR A 21 -14.53 2.05 7.41
C THR A 21 -13.20 2.60 6.86
N VAL A 22 -12.31 3.02 7.77
CA VAL A 22 -11.01 3.60 7.40
C VAL A 22 -10.05 2.45 7.12
N GLY A 23 -10.12 1.89 5.93
CA GLY A 23 -9.19 0.85 5.52
C GLY A 23 -9.76 -0.01 4.40
N GLY A 24 -8.85 -0.61 3.64
CA GLY A 24 -9.16 -1.51 2.54
C GLY A 24 -7.91 -2.25 2.10
N PRO A 25 -8.03 -3.26 1.22
CA PRO A 25 -6.87 -3.93 0.67
C PRO A 25 -5.92 -2.94 0.00
N GLN A 26 -4.62 -3.21 0.11
CA GLN A 26 -3.60 -2.44 -0.60
C GLN A 26 -2.85 -3.36 -1.56
N ASN A 27 -2.78 -2.97 -2.82
CA ASN A 27 -2.12 -3.74 -3.87
C ASN A 27 -1.05 -2.91 -4.57
N ILE A 28 0.00 -3.60 -5.04
CA ILE A 28 1.08 -2.99 -5.84
C ILE A 28 0.85 -3.30 -7.33
N GLU A 29 0.74 -2.23 -8.14
CA GLU A 29 0.86 -2.27 -9.60
C GLU A 29 2.27 -1.87 -9.99
N VAL A 30 2.96 -2.71 -10.75
CA VAL A 30 4.28 -2.38 -11.31
C VAL A 30 4.07 -1.74 -12.67
N LEU A 31 4.39 -0.45 -12.78
CA LEU A 31 4.18 0.31 -14.03
C LEU A 31 5.22 -0.05 -15.09
N GLY A 32 6.47 -0.27 -14.68
CA GLY A 32 7.57 -0.58 -15.57
C GLY A 32 8.87 0.12 -15.20
N TYR A 33 9.89 -0.09 -16.03
CA TYR A 33 11.25 0.40 -15.83
C TYR A 33 11.63 1.48 -16.85
N GLU A 34 12.08 2.63 -16.38
CA GLU A 34 12.62 3.73 -17.21
C GLU A 34 14.13 3.58 -17.37
N VAL A 35 14.57 3.31 -18.59
CA VAL A 35 15.98 3.03 -18.88
C VAL A 35 16.86 4.27 -18.70
N LYS A 36 16.41 5.44 -19.16
CA LYS A 36 17.16 6.70 -19.12
C LYS A 36 17.54 7.10 -17.69
N ASP A 37 16.56 7.11 -16.80
CA ASP A 37 16.74 7.54 -15.40
C ASP A 37 17.01 6.38 -14.45
N GLN A 38 16.97 5.14 -14.96
CA GLN A 38 17.13 3.90 -14.18
C GLN A 38 16.18 3.84 -12.99
N LYS A 39 14.89 4.13 -13.25
CA LYS A 39 13.84 4.11 -12.23
C LYS A 39 12.83 3.00 -12.50
N LEU A 40 12.49 2.24 -11.47
CA LEU A 40 11.39 1.29 -11.49
C LEU A 40 10.17 1.92 -10.80
N TYR A 41 9.08 2.12 -11.53
CA TYR A 41 7.88 2.80 -11.04
C TYR A 41 6.81 1.82 -10.60
N LEU A 42 6.14 2.16 -9.49
CA LEU A 42 5.10 1.39 -8.82
C LEU A 42 3.94 2.30 -8.41
N LEU A 43 2.72 1.78 -8.47
CA LEU A 43 1.56 2.39 -7.82
C LEU A 43 1.10 1.50 -6.66
N ARG A 44 0.81 2.11 -5.51
CA ARG A 44 0.09 1.47 -4.42
C ARG A 44 -1.37 1.91 -4.50
N HIS A 45 -2.25 0.98 -4.78
CA HIS A 45 -3.69 1.19 -4.76
C HIS A 45 -4.24 0.96 -3.37
N TYR A 46 -5.15 1.84 -2.95
CA TYR A 46 -5.88 1.76 -1.68
C TYR A 46 -7.34 1.53 -2.01
N LEU A 47 -7.82 0.32 -1.76
CA LEU A 47 -9.19 -0.08 -2.08
C LEU A 47 -10.09 0.13 -0.86
N ASP A 48 -10.11 1.36 -0.34
CA ASP A 48 -10.80 1.75 0.88
C ASP A 48 -12.22 2.33 0.65
N GLY A 49 -12.70 2.26 -0.60
CA GLY A 49 -14.03 2.75 -0.99
C GLY A 49 -14.14 4.28 -1.12
N ARG A 50 -13.06 5.03 -0.83
CA ARG A 50 -13.05 6.50 -0.91
C ARG A 50 -12.76 7.06 -2.29
N GLY A 51 -12.31 6.20 -3.23
CA GLY A 51 -11.86 6.66 -4.55
C GLY A 51 -10.54 7.43 -4.53
N ARG A 52 -9.78 7.28 -3.46
CA ARG A 52 -8.48 7.95 -3.27
C ARG A 52 -7.51 7.56 -4.38
N LEU A 53 -6.72 8.53 -4.86
CA LEU A 53 -5.68 8.31 -5.86
C LEU A 53 -4.62 7.30 -5.39
N PRO A 54 -4.17 6.40 -6.28
CA PRO A 54 -3.05 5.51 -5.97
C PRO A 54 -1.78 6.31 -5.67
N GLN A 55 -0.95 5.85 -4.74
CA GLN A 55 0.31 6.51 -4.42
C GLN A 55 1.42 6.02 -5.35
N LEU A 56 2.08 6.96 -6.04
CA LEU A 56 3.23 6.69 -6.90
C LEU A 56 4.52 6.57 -6.08
N TYR A 57 5.28 5.51 -6.39
CA TYR A 57 6.61 5.25 -5.85
C TYR A 57 7.58 4.90 -6.98
N TYR A 58 8.88 5.01 -6.69
CA TYR A 58 9.91 4.44 -7.54
C TYR A 58 11.13 3.98 -6.74
N TYR A 59 11.86 3.00 -7.29
CA TYR A 59 13.24 2.72 -6.93
C TYR A 59 14.16 3.44 -7.91
N ASN A 60 15.21 4.13 -7.39
CA ASN A 60 16.20 4.81 -8.23
C ASN A 60 17.54 4.06 -8.18
N PHE A 61 17.89 3.35 -9.25
CA PHE A 61 19.08 2.53 -9.28
C PHE A 61 20.38 3.32 -9.45
N LYS A 62 20.30 4.62 -9.77
CA LYS A 62 21.45 5.55 -9.76
C LYS A 62 21.70 6.14 -8.37
N SER A 63 20.79 5.94 -7.41
CA SER A 63 20.93 6.49 -6.06
C SER A 63 21.98 5.74 -5.25
N LYS A 64 22.53 6.41 -4.24
CA LYS A 64 23.37 5.77 -3.20
C LYS A 64 22.60 4.72 -2.39
N THR A 65 21.28 4.82 -2.37
CA THR A 65 20.36 3.91 -1.67
C THR A 65 19.37 3.27 -2.65
N PRO A 66 19.83 2.41 -3.60
CA PRO A 66 19.01 1.91 -4.71
C PRO A 66 17.84 1.02 -4.25
N ASN A 67 17.93 0.48 -3.04
CA ASN A 67 16.91 -0.39 -2.44
C ASN A 67 15.84 0.40 -1.64
N GLN A 68 15.98 1.72 -1.56
CA GLN A 68 15.01 2.57 -0.89
C GLN A 68 13.86 2.91 -1.83
N LEU A 69 12.63 2.63 -1.39
CA LEU A 69 11.42 3.03 -2.09
C LEU A 69 11.14 4.51 -1.86
N VAL A 70 11.12 5.29 -2.92
CA VAL A 70 10.90 6.75 -2.87
C VAL A 70 9.44 7.05 -3.18
N GLN A 71 8.77 7.74 -2.28
CA GLN A 71 7.40 8.23 -2.47
C GLN A 71 7.40 9.53 -3.27
N VAL A 72 6.53 9.64 -4.27
CA VAL A 72 6.34 10.85 -5.06
C VAL A 72 5.16 11.64 -4.49
N ASN A 73 5.42 12.83 -3.96
CA ASN A 73 4.37 13.69 -3.38
C ASN A 73 3.92 14.82 -4.32
N SER A 74 4.74 15.18 -5.28
CA SER A 74 4.48 16.34 -6.18
C SER A 74 3.19 16.22 -6.99
N LEU A 75 2.76 15.01 -7.34
CA LEU A 75 1.53 14.77 -8.09
C LEU A 75 0.25 15.00 -7.27
N TYR A 76 0.38 15.05 -5.95
CA TYR A 76 -0.75 15.15 -5.03
C TYR A 76 -0.89 16.54 -4.41
N ILE A 77 -0.07 17.51 -4.82
CA ILE A 77 -0.18 18.88 -4.34
C ILE A 77 -1.39 19.54 -4.98
N ASN A 78 -2.40 19.83 -4.16
CA ASN A 78 -3.57 20.57 -4.58
C ASN A 78 -3.16 22.01 -4.95
N PRO A 79 -3.43 22.48 -6.18
CA PRO A 79 -2.97 23.79 -6.64
C PRO A 79 -3.58 24.97 -5.88
N LYS A 80 -4.75 24.79 -5.28
CA LYS A 80 -5.43 25.84 -4.49
C LYS A 80 -4.91 25.91 -3.07
N THR A 81 -4.79 24.77 -2.37
CA THR A 81 -4.42 24.73 -0.95
C THR A 81 -2.91 24.58 -0.71
N LYS A 82 -2.12 24.21 -1.74
CA LYS A 82 -0.70 23.87 -1.68
C LYS A 82 -0.36 22.73 -0.72
N LYS A 83 -1.37 21.98 -0.30
CA LYS A 83 -1.22 20.80 0.57
C LYS A 83 -1.37 19.49 -0.22
N ILE A 84 -0.85 18.40 0.32
CA ILE A 84 -1.06 17.06 -0.24
C ILE A 84 -2.53 16.70 -0.06
N ASP A 85 -3.16 16.29 -1.16
CA ASP A 85 -4.55 15.89 -1.24
C ASP A 85 -4.64 14.65 -2.13
N TYR A 86 -4.99 13.51 -1.56
CA TYR A 86 -5.13 12.25 -2.28
C TYR A 86 -6.54 12.02 -2.81
N ASP A 87 -7.51 12.85 -2.42
CA ASP A 87 -8.92 12.75 -2.80
C ASP A 87 -9.29 13.75 -3.90
N GLN A 88 -8.28 14.41 -4.51
CA GLN A 88 -8.48 15.32 -5.64
C GLN A 88 -8.90 14.57 -6.92
N ASP A 89 -9.44 15.30 -7.88
CA ASP A 89 -9.80 14.78 -9.21
C ASP A 89 -8.63 14.03 -9.87
N SER A 90 -8.94 12.86 -10.45
CA SER A 90 -7.92 11.98 -11.05
C SER A 90 -7.35 12.47 -12.37
N LYS A 91 -8.02 13.37 -13.08
CA LYS A 91 -7.69 13.77 -14.47
C LYS A 91 -6.22 14.18 -14.64
N LYS A 92 -5.72 15.05 -13.76
CA LYS A 92 -4.32 15.49 -13.81
C LYS A 92 -3.38 14.34 -13.47
N PHE A 93 -3.71 13.57 -12.45
CA PHE A 93 -2.95 12.39 -12.04
C PHE A 93 -2.82 11.39 -13.19
N ASP A 94 -3.95 11.05 -13.83
CA ASP A 94 -3.99 10.08 -14.94
C ASP A 94 -3.17 10.56 -16.14
N GLN A 95 -3.19 11.85 -16.45
CA GLN A 95 -2.36 12.44 -17.49
C GLN A 95 -0.88 12.30 -17.19
N GLU A 96 -0.44 12.56 -15.96
CA GLU A 96 0.97 12.42 -15.56
C GLU A 96 1.41 10.96 -15.54
N ILE A 97 0.57 10.05 -15.05
CA ILE A 97 0.85 8.60 -15.10
C ILE A 97 0.95 8.11 -16.56
N ALA A 98 0.08 8.60 -17.46
CA ALA A 98 0.17 8.27 -18.87
C ALA A 98 1.50 8.74 -19.51
N LYS A 99 1.96 9.95 -19.18
CA LYS A 99 3.29 10.45 -19.61
C LYS A 99 4.43 9.58 -19.09
N ILE A 100 4.36 9.14 -17.83
CA ILE A 100 5.35 8.23 -17.24
C ILE A 100 5.31 6.90 -18.01
N LYS A 101 4.14 6.27 -18.15
CA LYS A 101 3.96 4.96 -18.80
C LYS A 101 4.55 4.93 -20.24
N LYS A 102 4.46 6.03 -21.01
CA LYS A 102 5.05 6.12 -22.36
C LYS A 102 6.57 5.92 -22.43
N ARG A 103 7.29 6.14 -21.32
CA ARG A 103 8.75 6.02 -21.23
C ARG A 103 9.23 4.70 -20.65
N LEU A 104 8.30 3.87 -20.19
CA LEU A 104 8.62 2.65 -19.48
C LEU A 104 8.68 1.45 -20.42
N ILE A 105 9.61 0.55 -20.15
CA ILE A 105 9.57 -0.80 -20.67
C ILE A 105 8.93 -1.73 -19.63
N PRO A 106 8.13 -2.72 -20.07
CA PRO A 106 7.44 -3.62 -19.14
C PRO A 106 8.42 -4.51 -18.38
N VAL A 107 8.11 -4.81 -17.12
CA VAL A 107 8.80 -5.84 -16.36
C VAL A 107 8.30 -7.23 -16.77
N ILE A 108 9.12 -8.26 -16.55
CA ILE A 108 8.80 -9.63 -16.93
C ILE A 108 8.34 -10.37 -15.68
N SER A 109 7.08 -10.84 -15.67
CA SER A 109 6.56 -11.68 -14.59
C SER A 109 7.27 -13.03 -14.58
N LEU A 110 7.66 -13.48 -13.38
CA LEU A 110 8.32 -14.76 -13.17
C LEU A 110 7.48 -15.67 -12.28
N PRO A 111 7.59 -17.02 -12.47
CA PRO A 111 6.98 -17.98 -11.54
C PRO A 111 7.67 -17.90 -10.17
N LYS A 112 6.97 -18.33 -9.12
CA LYS A 112 7.47 -18.29 -7.72
C LYS A 112 8.51 -19.38 -7.40
N GLN A 113 8.90 -20.18 -8.38
CA GLN A 113 9.90 -21.24 -8.20
C GLN A 113 11.26 -20.64 -7.83
N ASN A 114 11.98 -21.32 -6.93
CA ASN A 114 13.33 -20.94 -6.49
C ASN A 114 13.44 -19.58 -5.75
N ILE A 115 12.33 -19.07 -5.24
CA ILE A 115 12.33 -17.88 -4.37
C ILE A 115 11.81 -18.26 -2.99
N GLN A 116 12.58 -17.87 -1.98
CA GLN A 116 12.28 -18.18 -0.58
C GLN A 116 12.10 -16.89 0.23
N LEU A 117 11.05 -16.85 1.03
CA LEU A 117 10.87 -15.87 2.08
C LEU A 117 11.38 -16.50 3.39
N LYS A 118 12.52 -16.00 3.88
CA LYS A 118 13.14 -16.46 5.12
C LYS A 118 12.76 -15.51 6.26
N VAL A 119 11.97 -15.99 7.19
CA VAL A 119 11.69 -15.27 8.45
C VAL A 119 12.90 -15.39 9.35
N LEU A 120 13.49 -14.25 9.74
CA LEU A 120 14.68 -14.16 10.58
C LEU A 120 14.29 -14.01 12.05
N LYS A 121 13.23 -13.24 12.32
CA LYS A 121 12.72 -13.01 13.66
C LYS A 121 11.21 -12.82 13.62
N THR A 122 10.53 -13.39 14.60
CA THR A 122 9.10 -13.17 14.82
C THR A 122 8.89 -12.78 16.28
N SER A 123 8.11 -11.74 16.52
CA SER A 123 7.57 -11.43 17.84
C SER A 123 6.06 -11.41 17.79
N LYS A 124 5.44 -11.97 18.85
CA LYS A 124 3.97 -12.02 19.01
C LYS A 124 3.57 -11.04 20.10
N GLY A 125 2.51 -10.31 19.87
CA GLY A 125 1.94 -9.37 20.82
C GLY A 125 0.47 -9.17 20.52
N THR A 126 -0.08 -8.08 21.02
CA THR A 126 -1.47 -7.64 20.75
C THR A 126 -1.48 -6.16 20.39
N SER A 127 -2.56 -5.75 19.73
CA SER A 127 -2.89 -4.36 19.43
C SER A 127 -4.34 -4.11 19.81
N PRO A 128 -4.73 -2.89 20.24
CA PRO A 128 -6.12 -2.55 20.39
C PRO A 128 -6.89 -2.75 19.08
N ALA A 129 -8.13 -3.24 19.17
CA ALA A 129 -9.02 -3.24 18.02
C ALA A 129 -9.44 -1.79 17.71
N TRP A 130 -9.63 -1.48 16.43
CA TRP A 130 -9.97 -0.11 16.01
C TRP A 130 -11.36 0.36 16.52
N HIS A 131 -12.31 -0.58 16.61
CA HIS A 131 -13.70 -0.30 17.02
C HIS A 131 -13.89 -0.32 18.54
N ASP A 132 -13.02 -1.02 19.26
CA ASP A 132 -13.03 -1.07 20.73
C ASP A 132 -11.60 -1.18 21.28
N PRO A 133 -11.04 -0.12 21.87
CA PRO A 133 -9.68 -0.13 22.41
C PRO A 133 -9.48 -1.15 23.57
N LYS A 134 -10.55 -1.59 24.21
CA LYS A 134 -10.49 -2.62 25.26
C LYS A 134 -10.31 -4.03 24.69
N GLN A 135 -10.83 -4.24 23.48
CA GLN A 135 -10.63 -5.49 22.75
C GLN A 135 -9.23 -5.53 22.13
N LYS A 136 -8.51 -6.63 22.30
CA LYS A 136 -7.19 -6.82 21.74
C LYS A 136 -7.20 -7.85 20.62
N VAL A 137 -6.54 -7.51 19.52
CA VAL A 137 -6.33 -8.41 18.38
C VAL A 137 -4.90 -8.92 18.37
N PRO A 138 -4.64 -10.16 17.93
CA PRO A 138 -3.29 -10.69 17.79
C PRO A 138 -2.46 -9.86 16.82
N LYS A 139 -1.17 -9.69 17.11
CA LYS A 139 -0.22 -8.94 16.30
C LYS A 139 1.09 -9.72 16.19
N TRP A 140 1.58 -9.91 14.98
CA TRP A 140 2.89 -10.50 14.68
C TRP A 140 3.78 -9.45 14.02
N THR A 141 4.99 -9.30 14.52
CA THR A 141 6.02 -8.48 13.87
C THR A 141 7.09 -9.40 13.33
N TYR A 142 7.35 -9.29 12.04
CA TYR A 142 8.34 -10.09 11.32
C TYR A 142 9.54 -9.24 10.93
N GLN A 143 10.75 -9.81 11.08
CA GLN A 143 11.91 -9.45 10.29
C GLN A 143 12.16 -10.59 9.31
N TYR A 144 12.23 -10.28 8.03
CA TYR A 144 12.37 -11.29 6.99
C TYR A 144 13.30 -10.82 5.86
N GLN A 145 13.79 -11.77 5.11
CA GLN A 145 14.60 -11.56 3.92
C GLN A 145 14.09 -12.45 2.80
N ILE A 146 14.15 -11.96 1.57
CA ILE A 146 13.78 -12.73 0.39
C ILE A 146 15.06 -13.10 -0.35
N GLN A 147 15.16 -14.36 -0.78
CA GLN A 147 16.33 -14.92 -1.47
C GLN A 147 15.91 -15.68 -2.73
N SER A 148 16.70 -15.54 -3.80
CA SER A 148 16.53 -16.28 -5.05
C SER A 148 17.90 -16.51 -5.68
N GLY A 149 18.47 -17.71 -5.51
CA GLY A 149 19.85 -17.97 -5.89
C GLY A 149 20.80 -16.96 -5.27
N ARG A 150 21.49 -16.18 -6.10
CA ARG A 150 22.44 -15.13 -5.65
C ARG A 150 21.79 -13.78 -5.29
N TYR A 151 20.48 -13.62 -5.54
CA TYR A 151 19.76 -12.37 -5.25
C TYR A 151 19.22 -12.39 -3.83
N LYS A 152 19.36 -11.25 -3.13
CA LYS A 152 18.84 -11.07 -1.78
C LYS A 152 18.19 -9.69 -1.64
N SER A 153 17.11 -9.60 -0.86
CA SER A 153 16.60 -8.32 -0.40
C SER A 153 17.40 -7.84 0.82
N PRO A 154 17.38 -6.53 1.14
CA PRO A 154 17.63 -6.08 2.50
C PRO A 154 16.68 -6.77 3.49
N ILE A 155 16.99 -6.72 4.78
CA ILE A 155 16.05 -7.17 5.82
C ILE A 155 14.83 -6.26 5.78
N GLN A 156 13.66 -6.87 5.66
CA GLN A 156 12.36 -6.22 5.63
C GLN A 156 11.64 -6.41 6.95
N GLN A 157 10.69 -5.53 7.22
CA GLN A 157 9.79 -5.65 8.37
C GLN A 157 8.35 -5.71 7.91
N ALA A 158 7.52 -6.48 8.60
CA ALA A 158 6.09 -6.53 8.41
C ALA A 158 5.37 -6.65 9.75
N VAL A 159 4.22 -5.99 9.84
CA VAL A 159 3.29 -6.18 10.96
C VAL A 159 2.03 -6.81 10.40
N SER A 160 1.74 -8.02 10.83
CA SER A 160 0.56 -8.77 10.40
C SER A 160 -0.33 -9.11 11.59
N TYR A 161 -1.63 -9.16 11.35
CA TYR A 161 -2.64 -9.55 12.33
C TYR A 161 -3.09 -11.00 12.17
N LYS A 162 -2.41 -11.73 11.28
CA LYS A 162 -2.52 -13.18 11.09
C LYS A 162 -1.15 -13.73 10.67
N GLN A 163 -0.89 -15.00 10.92
CA GLN A 163 0.33 -15.67 10.45
C GLN A 163 0.20 -16.06 8.97
N ASP A 164 0.25 -15.06 8.08
CA ASP A 164 0.03 -15.26 6.65
C ASP A 164 1.01 -14.51 5.74
N LEU A 165 2.18 -14.14 6.28
CA LEU A 165 3.25 -13.51 5.49
C LEU A 165 3.68 -14.43 4.35
N ARG A 166 3.47 -14.01 3.07
CA ARG A 166 3.74 -14.83 1.90
C ARG A 166 4.20 -14.03 0.68
N LEU A 167 4.96 -14.69 -0.18
CA LEU A 167 5.30 -14.16 -1.51
C LEU A 167 4.04 -14.04 -2.37
N ASN A 168 3.91 -12.93 -3.10
CA ASN A 168 2.76 -12.70 -3.97
C ASN A 168 3.15 -12.68 -5.45
N LYS A 169 3.92 -11.70 -5.92
CA LYS A 169 4.34 -11.55 -7.32
C LYS A 169 5.85 -11.40 -7.43
N ILE A 170 6.40 -11.78 -8.57
CA ILE A 170 7.83 -11.72 -8.84
C ILE A 170 8.04 -11.19 -10.25
N TYR A 171 8.98 -10.26 -10.39
CA TYR A 171 9.29 -9.62 -11.65
C TYR A 171 10.80 -9.53 -11.87
N LYS A 172 11.24 -9.86 -13.07
CA LYS A 172 12.57 -9.51 -13.57
C LYS A 172 12.54 -8.11 -14.15
N ILE A 173 13.51 -7.29 -13.77
CA ILE A 173 13.65 -5.91 -14.28
C ILE A 173 14.53 -5.96 -15.53
N PRO A 174 14.01 -5.55 -16.71
CA PRO A 174 14.78 -5.58 -17.94
C PRO A 174 16.04 -4.72 -17.83
N LYS A 175 17.14 -5.17 -18.45
CA LYS A 175 18.45 -4.48 -18.45
C LYS A 175 19.04 -4.23 -17.06
N GLN A 176 18.52 -4.87 -16.02
CA GLN A 176 19.01 -4.78 -14.65
C GLN A 176 19.22 -6.18 -14.08
N ASP A 177 20.27 -6.34 -13.30
CA ASP A 177 20.54 -7.55 -12.55
C ASP A 177 19.83 -7.49 -11.18
N LYS A 178 18.51 -7.34 -11.23
CA LYS A 178 17.63 -7.14 -10.09
C LYS A 178 16.29 -7.83 -10.30
N LEU A 179 15.67 -8.23 -9.18
CA LEU A 179 14.32 -8.75 -9.14
C LEU A 179 13.47 -7.84 -8.22
N LEU A 180 12.22 -7.65 -8.58
CA LEU A 180 11.21 -7.10 -7.69
C LEU A 180 10.31 -8.24 -7.22
N VAL A 181 10.08 -8.32 -5.92
CA VAL A 181 9.17 -9.28 -5.31
C VAL A 181 8.15 -8.52 -4.48
N THR A 182 6.90 -8.93 -4.53
CA THR A 182 5.89 -8.40 -3.60
C THR A 182 5.55 -9.44 -2.55
N VAL A 183 5.33 -8.97 -1.31
CA VAL A 183 4.95 -9.77 -0.16
C VAL A 183 3.58 -9.33 0.30
N LYS A 184 2.72 -10.28 0.62
CA LYS A 184 1.34 -10.04 1.03
C LYS A 184 1.09 -10.61 2.42
N TYR A 185 0.37 -9.85 3.25
CA TYR A 185 0.02 -10.23 4.62
C TYR A 185 -1.18 -9.44 5.13
N LEU A 186 -1.83 -9.89 6.20
CA LEU A 186 -2.96 -9.20 6.83
C LEU A 186 -2.45 -7.99 7.62
N GLY A 187 -2.31 -6.85 6.95
CA GLY A 187 -1.72 -5.64 7.53
C GLY A 187 -2.70 -4.71 8.22
N ILE A 188 -4.01 -4.95 8.11
CA ILE A 188 -5.06 -4.11 8.68
C ILE A 188 -6.05 -4.98 9.46
N PRO A 189 -6.19 -4.80 10.78
CA PRO A 189 -6.99 -5.67 11.66
C PRO A 189 -8.46 -5.24 11.75
N PHE A 190 -9.12 -4.96 10.62
CA PHE A 190 -10.55 -4.67 10.60
C PHE A 190 -11.38 -5.96 10.59
N GLU A 191 -12.70 -5.83 10.78
CA GLU A 191 -13.64 -6.96 10.91
C GLU A 191 -13.46 -8.06 9.86
N THR A 192 -13.27 -7.68 8.60
CA THR A 192 -13.02 -8.62 7.49
C THR A 192 -11.54 -8.94 7.29
N GLY A 193 -10.65 -8.19 7.93
CA GLY A 193 -9.20 -8.25 7.76
C GLY A 193 -8.76 -7.93 6.33
N TYR A 194 -7.93 -6.89 6.17
CA TYR A 194 -7.46 -6.50 4.85
C TYR A 194 -5.98 -6.83 4.67
N HIS A 195 -5.69 -7.45 3.52
CA HIS A 195 -4.31 -7.70 3.11
C HIS A 195 -3.68 -6.45 2.52
N ILE A 196 -2.43 -6.22 2.88
CA ILE A 196 -1.56 -5.25 2.24
C ILE A 196 -0.46 -5.95 1.47
N GLU A 197 0.05 -5.30 0.44
CA GLU A 197 1.12 -5.79 -0.41
C GLU A 197 2.29 -4.81 -0.37
N ASP A 198 3.50 -5.30 -0.04
CA ASP A 198 4.72 -4.50 0.00
C ASP A 198 5.74 -4.98 -1.03
N PRO A 199 6.41 -4.06 -1.75
CA PRO A 199 7.45 -4.40 -2.68
C PRO A 199 8.81 -4.54 -1.98
N ALA A 200 9.61 -5.51 -2.40
CA ALA A 200 11.00 -5.70 -1.98
C ALA A 200 11.89 -5.88 -3.21
N LEU A 201 12.95 -5.08 -3.29
CA LEU A 201 13.94 -5.20 -4.34
C LEU A 201 15.04 -6.18 -3.92
N LEU A 202 15.37 -7.12 -4.82
CA LEU A 202 16.49 -8.06 -4.65
C LEU A 202 17.62 -7.65 -5.58
N SER A 203 18.83 -7.63 -5.07
CA SER A 203 20.08 -7.43 -5.81
C SER A 203 21.09 -8.54 -5.46
N ARG A 204 22.12 -8.63 -6.27
CA ARG A 204 23.27 -9.51 -5.96
C ARG A 204 24.05 -8.97 -4.79
#